data_0518becd64498124a53d7e2b8bf878cf
#
_entry.id   0518becd64498124a53d7e2b8bf878cf
#
_cell.length_a   1.000
_cell.length_b   1.000
_cell.length_c   1.000
_cell.angle_alpha   90.00
_cell.angle_beta   90.00
_cell.angle_gamma   90.00
#
_symmetry.space_group_name_H-M   'P 1'
#
loop_
_entity.id
_entity.type
_entity.pdbx_description
1 polymer ?
#
loop_
_entity_poly.entity_id
_entity_poly.type
_entity_poly.pdbx_seq_one_letter_code
_entity_poly.pdbx_strand_id
1 'polypeptide(L)'
;MRKMLKHDLRSVWRVWRIMAPILLVSAILCGLVMPLSKYFGFETYNILDLFAMQFIPVLGLIASVIQLAANPMAWFAAQIMSMLPVVFFVITLILILIRYYKNFFTDEGYLTFTLPVSRTKLLNSKIIMAFFWMAMTAIVCFIAYVLYWLCTTDIEYWREVISEFANSGSDVTDDNMPKTDWLEFWSAISFISGFLVNSAMSVVCNFMVMLTSITVGATIVKRAKLMMGMGIYVAASFIMTCISFTVLFISMHYLSGTTAAEHFVSSAFLWLGATVFAGLCVVAYLINKKHINKHLNLP
;
A
#
# COMPACT_ATOMS: atom_id res chain seq x y z
N MET A 1 21.68 17.85 9.80
CA MET A 1 20.48 17.10 9.44
C MET A 1 19.48 17.91 8.59
N ARG A 2 18.97 19.05 9.04
CA ARG A 2 17.98 19.85 8.28
C ARG A 2 18.39 20.19 6.83
N LYS A 3 19.66 20.58 6.58
CA LYS A 3 20.12 20.95 5.22
C LYS A 3 20.16 19.74 4.28
N MET A 4 20.57 18.55 4.74
CA MET A 4 20.56 17.31 3.95
C MET A 4 19.14 16.86 3.63
N LEU A 5 18.24 16.87 4.64
CA LEU A 5 16.82 16.58 4.42
C LEU A 5 16.20 17.51 3.36
N LYS A 6 16.50 18.80 3.40
CA LYS A 6 15.97 19.77 2.43
C LYS A 6 16.44 19.53 1.00
N HIS A 7 17.70 19.11 0.83
CA HIS A 7 18.22 18.75 -0.50
C HIS A 7 17.58 17.48 -1.04
N ASP A 8 17.41 16.47 -0.19
CA ASP A 8 16.77 15.21 -0.54
C ASP A 8 15.29 15.40 -0.88
N LEU A 9 14.57 16.24 -0.13
CA LEU A 9 13.19 16.65 -0.45
C LEU A 9 13.09 17.28 -1.84
N ARG A 10 13.96 18.24 -2.15
CA ARG A 10 13.86 19.03 -3.39
C ARG A 10 14.02 18.20 -4.66
N SER A 11 14.78 17.10 -4.63
CA SER A 11 15.03 16.33 -5.85
C SER A 11 13.89 15.36 -6.19
N VAL A 12 13.29 14.70 -5.19
CA VAL A 12 12.10 13.84 -5.41
C VAL A 12 10.88 14.71 -5.71
N TRP A 13 10.75 15.86 -5.03
CA TRP A 13 9.68 16.84 -5.24
C TRP A 13 9.52 17.29 -6.69
N ARG A 14 10.60 17.37 -7.47
CA ARG A 14 10.55 17.79 -8.86
C ARG A 14 9.71 16.84 -9.72
N VAL A 15 9.88 15.54 -9.59
CA VAL A 15 9.11 14.51 -10.31
C VAL A 15 7.71 14.39 -9.73
N TRP A 16 7.63 14.34 -8.39
CA TRP A 16 6.39 14.15 -7.66
C TRP A 16 5.37 15.29 -7.92
N ARG A 17 5.84 16.54 -8.02
CA ARG A 17 5.02 17.72 -8.34
C ARG A 17 4.30 17.62 -9.68
N ILE A 18 4.87 16.88 -10.65
CA ILE A 18 4.25 16.66 -11.97
C ILE A 18 3.32 15.46 -11.93
N MET A 19 3.73 14.37 -11.30
CA MET A 19 3.00 13.11 -11.31
C MET A 19 1.73 13.13 -10.43
N ALA A 20 1.77 13.80 -9.29
CA ALA A 20 0.62 13.85 -8.39
C ALA A 20 -0.61 14.56 -8.99
N PRO A 21 -0.50 15.76 -9.61
CA PRO A 21 -1.63 16.38 -10.30
C PRO A 21 -2.17 15.55 -11.46
N ILE A 22 -1.28 14.89 -12.23
CA ILE A 22 -1.69 14.01 -13.33
C ILE A 22 -2.57 12.89 -12.80
N LEU A 23 -2.17 12.25 -11.70
CA LEU A 23 -2.95 11.18 -11.07
C LEU A 23 -4.33 11.69 -10.58
N LEU A 24 -4.38 12.84 -9.94
CA LEU A 24 -5.65 13.40 -9.44
C LEU A 24 -6.59 13.82 -10.58
N VAL A 25 -6.06 14.45 -11.62
CA VAL A 25 -6.85 14.83 -12.82
C VAL A 25 -7.36 13.58 -13.54
N SER A 26 -6.52 12.55 -13.71
CA SER A 26 -6.95 11.30 -14.33
C SER A 26 -8.02 10.59 -13.52
N ALA A 27 -7.97 10.64 -12.19
CA ALA A 27 -8.99 10.07 -11.31
C ALA A 27 -10.37 10.72 -11.54
N ILE A 28 -10.41 12.05 -11.63
CA ILE A 28 -11.65 12.78 -11.91
C ILE A 28 -12.16 12.46 -13.32
N LEU A 29 -11.29 12.50 -14.33
CA LEU A 29 -11.68 12.22 -15.72
C LEU A 29 -12.21 10.78 -15.88
N CYS A 30 -11.51 9.80 -15.33
CA CYS A 30 -11.96 8.40 -15.37
C CYS A 30 -13.26 8.19 -14.57
N GLY A 31 -13.41 8.87 -13.44
CA GLY A 31 -14.64 8.82 -12.63
C GLY A 31 -15.88 9.35 -13.37
N LEU A 32 -15.71 10.42 -14.16
CA LEU A 32 -16.79 11.00 -14.94
C LEU A 32 -17.22 10.13 -16.14
N VAL A 33 -16.41 9.19 -16.58
CA VAL A 33 -16.73 8.27 -17.69
C VAL A 33 -17.91 7.35 -17.29
N MET A 34 -18.01 6.94 -16.04
CA MET A 34 -19.10 6.04 -15.56
C MET A 34 -20.49 6.66 -15.69
N PRO A 35 -20.78 7.83 -15.09
CA PRO A 35 -22.08 8.47 -15.26
C PRO A 35 -22.35 8.85 -16.73
N LEU A 36 -21.31 9.22 -17.49
CA LEU A 36 -21.44 9.55 -18.89
C LEU A 36 -21.85 8.31 -19.72
N SER A 37 -21.29 7.14 -19.43
CA SER A 37 -21.63 5.89 -20.11
C SER A 37 -23.08 5.47 -19.86
N LYS A 38 -23.59 5.67 -18.64
CA LYS A 38 -25.02 5.48 -18.32
C LYS A 38 -25.93 6.40 -19.14
N TYR A 39 -25.53 7.65 -19.28
CA TYR A 39 -26.30 8.62 -20.11
C TYR A 39 -26.41 8.17 -21.57
N PHE A 40 -25.38 7.49 -22.10
CA PHE A 40 -25.39 6.90 -23.44
C PHE A 40 -26.06 5.52 -23.52
N GLY A 41 -26.69 5.04 -22.43
CA GLY A 41 -27.46 3.78 -22.43
C GLY A 41 -26.60 2.51 -22.30
N PHE A 42 -25.34 2.61 -21.84
CA PHE A 42 -24.53 1.45 -21.55
C PHE A 42 -24.80 0.91 -20.14
N GLU A 43 -24.98 -0.39 -20.01
CA GLU A 43 -25.14 -1.03 -18.70
C GLU A 43 -23.84 -0.91 -17.88
N THR A 44 -23.95 -0.49 -16.63
CA THR A 44 -22.83 -0.37 -15.71
C THR A 44 -22.95 -1.41 -14.59
N TYR A 45 -21.91 -2.22 -14.42
CA TYR A 45 -21.78 -3.12 -13.27
C TYR A 45 -21.25 -2.34 -12.05
N ASN A 46 -21.66 -2.76 -10.85
CA ASN A 46 -21.23 -2.11 -9.61
C ASN A 46 -19.70 -2.29 -9.40
N ILE A 47 -19.05 -1.20 -8.95
CA ILE A 47 -17.60 -1.18 -8.71
C ILE A 47 -17.16 -2.22 -7.67
N LEU A 48 -18.01 -2.54 -6.69
CA LEU A 48 -17.75 -3.58 -5.69
C LEU A 48 -17.61 -4.97 -6.32
N ASP A 49 -18.43 -5.27 -7.33
CA ASP A 49 -18.33 -6.54 -8.07
C ASP A 49 -17.03 -6.61 -8.88
N LEU A 50 -16.57 -5.48 -9.41
CA LEU A 50 -15.28 -5.34 -10.09
C LEU A 50 -14.09 -5.59 -9.14
N PHE A 51 -14.12 -5.05 -7.93
CA PHE A 51 -13.09 -5.27 -6.93
C PHE A 51 -13.06 -6.73 -6.45
N ALA A 52 -14.22 -7.32 -6.18
CA ALA A 52 -14.30 -8.71 -5.75
C ALA A 52 -13.76 -9.69 -6.83
N MET A 53 -13.99 -9.39 -8.10
CA MET A 53 -13.52 -10.22 -9.22
C MET A 53 -12.01 -10.09 -9.50
N GLN A 54 -11.35 -8.99 -9.13
CA GLN A 54 -9.90 -8.84 -9.28
C GLN A 54 -9.07 -9.74 -8.36
N PHE A 55 -9.65 -10.23 -7.26
CA PHE A 55 -8.96 -11.14 -6.34
C PHE A 55 -8.88 -12.59 -6.81
N ILE A 56 -9.68 -12.98 -7.81
CA ILE A 56 -9.66 -14.33 -8.39
C ILE A 56 -9.24 -14.21 -9.87
N PRO A 57 -7.97 -14.49 -10.24
CA PRO A 57 -7.42 -14.11 -11.55
C PRO A 57 -8.16 -14.71 -12.76
N VAL A 58 -8.73 -15.89 -12.64
CA VAL A 58 -9.47 -16.53 -13.76
C VAL A 58 -10.86 -15.92 -13.93
N LEU A 59 -11.59 -15.70 -12.84
CA LEU A 59 -12.91 -15.04 -12.86
C LEU A 59 -12.79 -13.57 -13.25
N GLY A 60 -11.71 -12.89 -12.83
CA GLY A 60 -11.41 -11.53 -13.22
C GLY A 60 -11.17 -11.36 -14.73
N LEU A 61 -10.53 -12.34 -15.38
CA LEU A 61 -10.36 -12.35 -16.84
C LEU A 61 -11.69 -12.49 -17.58
N ILE A 62 -12.55 -13.41 -17.16
CA ILE A 62 -13.87 -13.62 -17.79
C ILE A 62 -14.75 -12.38 -17.59
N ALA A 63 -14.79 -11.83 -16.39
CA ALA A 63 -15.55 -10.63 -16.08
C ALA A 63 -15.04 -9.40 -16.87
N SER A 64 -13.72 -9.25 -17.04
CA SER A 64 -13.15 -8.16 -17.82
C SER A 64 -13.51 -8.23 -19.30
N VAL A 65 -13.61 -9.43 -19.86
CA VAL A 65 -14.06 -9.63 -21.27
C VAL A 65 -15.54 -9.29 -21.42
N ILE A 66 -16.40 -9.71 -20.48
CA ILE A 66 -17.83 -9.40 -20.51
C ILE A 66 -18.04 -7.88 -20.38
N GLN A 67 -17.31 -7.20 -19.50
CA GLN A 67 -17.41 -5.75 -19.34
C GLN A 67 -16.87 -4.96 -20.53
N LEU A 68 -15.80 -5.45 -21.17
CA LEU A 68 -15.28 -4.84 -22.39
C LEU A 68 -16.34 -4.89 -23.51
N ALA A 69 -17.13 -5.95 -23.58
CA ALA A 69 -18.20 -6.10 -24.55
C ALA A 69 -19.41 -5.21 -24.21
N ALA A 70 -19.78 -5.10 -22.94
CA ALA A 70 -20.95 -4.34 -22.48
C ALA A 70 -20.71 -2.82 -22.42
N ASN A 71 -19.57 -2.39 -21.89
CA ASN A 71 -19.22 -0.98 -21.75
C ASN A 71 -17.71 -0.74 -21.89
N PRO A 72 -17.21 -0.63 -23.12
CA PRO A 72 -15.77 -0.48 -23.36
C PRO A 72 -15.19 0.80 -22.74
N MET A 73 -15.92 1.91 -22.72
CA MET A 73 -15.43 3.17 -22.15
C MET A 73 -15.22 3.09 -20.64
N ALA A 74 -16.18 2.51 -19.92
CA ALA A 74 -16.09 2.32 -18.48
C ALA A 74 -14.99 1.32 -18.12
N TRP A 75 -14.83 0.24 -18.91
CA TRP A 75 -13.76 -0.72 -18.73
C TRP A 75 -12.37 -0.07 -18.87
N PHE A 76 -12.14 0.71 -19.92
CA PHE A 76 -10.87 1.42 -20.10
C PHE A 76 -10.58 2.41 -18.97
N ALA A 77 -11.59 3.16 -18.50
CA ALA A 77 -11.44 4.07 -17.39
C ALA A 77 -11.05 3.34 -16.08
N ALA A 78 -11.69 2.21 -15.80
CA ALA A 78 -11.37 1.36 -14.65
C ALA A 78 -9.94 0.80 -14.73
N GLN A 79 -9.50 0.34 -15.91
CA GLN A 79 -8.12 -0.16 -16.11
C GLN A 79 -7.07 0.96 -15.93
N ILE A 80 -7.33 2.15 -16.44
CA ILE A 80 -6.45 3.29 -16.23
C ILE A 80 -6.33 3.62 -14.74
N MET A 81 -7.46 3.65 -14.01
CA MET A 81 -7.46 3.92 -12.58
C MET A 81 -6.83 2.82 -11.74
N SER A 82 -6.86 1.57 -12.17
CA SER A 82 -6.16 0.50 -11.46
C SER A 82 -4.63 0.56 -11.67
N MET A 83 -4.19 0.91 -12.88
CA MET A 83 -2.77 0.91 -13.25
C MET A 83 -2.03 2.19 -12.86
N LEU A 84 -2.63 3.35 -13.00
CA LEU A 84 -1.96 4.65 -12.81
C LEU A 84 -1.42 4.85 -11.39
N PRO A 85 -2.14 4.55 -10.30
CA PRO A 85 -1.61 4.62 -8.94
C PRO A 85 -0.45 3.65 -8.72
N VAL A 86 -0.52 2.44 -9.30
CA VAL A 86 0.56 1.45 -9.22
C VAL A 86 1.82 1.98 -9.91
N VAL A 87 1.70 2.51 -11.11
CA VAL A 87 2.82 3.12 -11.85
C VAL A 87 3.42 4.29 -11.08
N PHE A 88 2.60 5.16 -10.51
CA PHE A 88 3.05 6.28 -9.69
C PHE A 88 3.82 5.80 -8.44
N PHE A 89 3.30 4.77 -7.77
CA PHE A 89 3.95 4.16 -6.62
C PHE A 89 5.30 3.54 -7.00
N VAL A 90 5.37 2.78 -8.09
CA VAL A 90 6.61 2.15 -8.59
C VAL A 90 7.65 3.20 -8.98
N ILE A 91 7.26 4.26 -9.69
CA ILE A 91 8.19 5.35 -10.03
C ILE A 91 8.75 6.01 -8.77
N THR A 92 7.90 6.33 -7.79
CA THR A 92 8.35 6.92 -6.52
C THR A 92 9.32 5.99 -5.79
N LEU A 93 9.02 4.70 -5.76
CA LEU A 93 9.84 3.67 -5.16
C LEU A 93 11.21 3.58 -5.85
N ILE A 94 11.25 3.53 -7.17
CA ILE A 94 12.50 3.52 -7.95
C ILE A 94 13.34 4.77 -7.66
N LEU A 95 12.73 5.95 -7.60
CA LEU A 95 13.44 7.19 -7.27
C LEU A 95 14.06 7.15 -5.87
N ILE A 96 13.34 6.63 -4.88
CA ILE A 96 13.84 6.45 -3.52
C ILE A 96 15.04 5.49 -3.51
N LEU A 97 14.94 4.36 -4.23
CA LEU A 97 15.99 3.35 -4.29
C LEU A 97 17.26 3.86 -4.98
N ILE A 98 17.12 4.50 -6.14
CA ILE A 98 18.26 5.10 -6.85
C ILE A 98 18.96 6.10 -5.94
N ARG A 99 18.20 6.88 -5.21
CA ARG A 99 18.74 7.88 -4.30
C ARG A 99 19.41 7.27 -3.10
N TYR A 100 18.81 6.23 -2.49
CA TYR A 100 19.41 5.47 -1.40
C TYR A 100 20.73 4.84 -1.85
N TYR A 101 20.74 4.21 -3.03
CA TYR A 101 21.94 3.58 -3.60
C TYR A 101 23.04 4.61 -3.90
N LYS A 102 22.71 5.72 -4.57
CA LYS A 102 23.69 6.77 -4.90
C LYS A 102 24.33 7.37 -3.65
N ASN A 103 23.55 7.65 -2.62
CA ASN A 103 24.06 8.29 -1.41
C ASN A 103 24.97 7.39 -0.55
N PHE A 104 24.89 6.05 -0.69
CA PHE A 104 25.67 5.14 0.16
C PHE A 104 26.74 4.35 -0.58
N PHE A 105 26.53 4.06 -1.88
CA PHE A 105 27.32 3.07 -2.60
C PHE A 105 28.00 3.58 -3.88
N THR A 106 27.92 4.90 -4.16
CA THR A 106 28.64 5.56 -5.25
C THR A 106 29.59 6.63 -4.71
N ASP A 107 30.26 7.35 -5.61
CA ASP A 107 31.21 8.41 -5.28
C ASP A 107 30.61 9.54 -4.43
N GLU A 108 29.30 9.79 -4.53
CA GLU A 108 28.57 10.70 -3.63
C GLU A 108 28.57 10.20 -2.16
N GLY A 109 28.63 8.88 -1.98
CA GLY A 109 28.75 8.25 -0.67
C GLY A 109 30.04 8.65 0.05
N TYR A 110 31.16 8.73 -0.67
CA TYR A 110 32.43 9.18 -0.08
C TYR A 110 32.30 10.56 0.57
N LEU A 111 31.74 11.52 -0.16
CA LEU A 111 31.50 12.89 0.37
C LEU A 111 30.55 12.89 1.56
N THR A 112 29.59 11.97 1.55
CA THR A 112 28.59 11.87 2.62
C THR A 112 29.22 11.31 3.92
N PHE A 113 30.20 10.42 3.80
CA PHE A 113 30.89 9.84 4.96
C PHE A 113 32.06 10.70 5.50
N THR A 114 32.52 11.70 4.76
CA THR A 114 33.48 12.69 5.26
C THR A 114 32.85 13.75 6.18
N LEU A 115 31.49 13.81 6.20
CA LEU A 115 30.80 14.69 7.13
C LEU A 115 30.98 14.24 8.59
N PRO A 116 31.12 15.15 9.56
CA PRO A 116 31.29 14.82 10.99
C PRO A 116 29.96 14.38 11.62
N VAL A 117 29.30 13.37 11.02
CA VAL A 117 28.00 12.82 11.46
C VAL A 117 28.16 11.30 11.61
N SER A 118 27.59 10.73 12.69
CA SER A 118 27.63 9.27 12.86
C SER A 118 26.86 8.55 11.75
N ARG A 119 27.41 7.43 11.26
CA ARG A 119 26.84 6.60 10.18
C ARG A 119 25.38 6.19 10.43
N THR A 120 25.05 5.89 11.70
CA THR A 120 23.68 5.55 12.10
C THR A 120 22.71 6.71 11.97
N LYS A 121 23.12 7.94 12.30
CA LYS A 121 22.26 9.14 12.10
C LYS A 121 22.02 9.40 10.62
N LEU A 122 23.02 9.12 9.78
CA LEU A 122 22.89 9.24 8.34
C LEU A 122 21.90 8.21 7.79
N LEU A 123 22.03 6.93 8.17
CA LEU A 123 21.08 5.87 7.79
C LEU A 123 19.64 6.21 8.20
N ASN A 124 19.45 6.60 9.46
CA ASN A 124 18.12 6.94 9.95
C ASN A 124 17.50 8.12 9.17
N SER A 125 18.30 9.14 8.81
CA SER A 125 17.77 10.27 8.03
C SER A 125 17.28 9.82 6.65
N LYS A 126 17.95 8.87 6.00
CA LYS A 126 17.55 8.34 4.68
C LYS A 126 16.32 7.44 4.77
N ILE A 127 16.25 6.60 5.80
CA ILE A 127 15.07 5.76 6.07
C ILE A 127 13.84 6.65 6.33
N ILE A 128 13.95 7.66 7.19
CA ILE A 128 12.85 8.59 7.50
C ILE A 128 12.37 9.29 6.22
N MET A 129 13.31 9.77 5.39
CA MET A 129 12.95 10.43 4.12
C MET A 129 12.24 9.47 3.15
N ALA A 130 12.69 8.24 3.09
CA ALA A 130 12.07 7.21 2.26
C ALA A 130 10.63 6.93 2.71
N PHE A 131 10.41 6.75 4.02
CA PHE A 131 9.06 6.59 4.58
C PHE A 131 8.17 7.82 4.36
N PHE A 132 8.72 9.02 4.50
CA PHE A 132 7.98 10.25 4.23
C PHE A 132 7.43 10.28 2.79
N TRP A 133 8.26 9.96 1.79
CA TRP A 133 7.82 9.94 0.38
C TRP A 133 6.84 8.81 0.09
N MET A 134 7.04 7.64 0.70
CA MET A 134 6.09 6.53 0.60
C MET A 134 4.72 6.90 1.17
N ALA A 135 4.68 7.50 2.36
CA ALA A 135 3.44 7.96 3.00
C ALA A 135 2.73 9.03 2.15
N MET A 136 3.48 10.02 1.64
CA MET A 136 2.92 11.05 0.75
C MET A 136 2.34 10.46 -0.53
N THR A 137 3.01 9.46 -1.11
CA THR A 137 2.50 8.77 -2.32
C THR A 137 1.24 7.98 -2.00
N ALA A 138 1.21 7.26 -0.88
CA ALA A 138 0.03 6.52 -0.44
C ALA A 138 -1.18 7.44 -0.20
N ILE A 139 -0.97 8.61 0.42
CA ILE A 139 -2.02 9.62 0.64
C ILE A 139 -2.58 10.12 -0.70
N VAL A 140 -1.72 10.44 -1.67
CA VAL A 140 -2.18 10.92 -2.98
C VAL A 140 -2.93 9.83 -3.75
N CYS A 141 -2.45 8.59 -3.70
CA CYS A 141 -3.15 7.45 -4.30
C CYS A 141 -4.52 7.24 -3.64
N PHE A 142 -4.60 7.33 -2.31
CA PHE A 142 -5.85 7.24 -1.57
C PHE A 142 -6.84 8.34 -1.97
N ILE A 143 -6.38 9.59 -2.03
CA ILE A 143 -7.21 10.73 -2.48
C ILE A 143 -7.69 10.50 -3.92
N ALA A 144 -6.83 10.00 -4.82
CA ALA A 144 -7.21 9.69 -6.19
C ALA A 144 -8.31 8.61 -6.26
N TYR A 145 -8.21 7.56 -5.44
CA TYR A 145 -9.25 6.53 -5.35
C TYR A 145 -10.56 7.08 -4.80
N VAL A 146 -10.51 7.91 -3.77
CA VAL A 146 -11.71 8.54 -3.19
C VAL A 146 -12.37 9.46 -4.22
N LEU A 147 -11.61 10.28 -4.94
CA LEU A 147 -12.14 11.13 -6.01
C LEU A 147 -12.76 10.32 -7.14
N TYR A 148 -12.09 9.26 -7.58
CA TYR A 148 -12.63 8.36 -8.59
C TYR A 148 -13.95 7.74 -8.12
N TRP A 149 -14.00 7.23 -6.91
CA TRP A 149 -15.19 6.61 -6.32
C TRP A 149 -16.34 7.61 -6.16
N LEU A 150 -16.07 8.83 -5.69
CA LEU A 150 -17.07 9.91 -5.57
C LEU A 150 -17.65 10.31 -6.93
N CYS A 151 -16.82 10.30 -7.99
CA CYS A 151 -17.29 10.64 -9.33
C CYS A 151 -18.04 9.49 -10.02
N THR A 152 -17.80 8.23 -9.61
CA THR A 152 -18.48 7.06 -10.20
C THR A 152 -19.79 6.71 -9.53
N THR A 153 -19.99 7.07 -8.27
CA THR A 153 -21.21 6.78 -7.51
C THR A 153 -22.33 7.77 -7.86
N ASP A 154 -23.52 7.24 -8.12
CA ASP A 154 -24.71 8.05 -8.41
C ASP A 154 -25.17 8.78 -7.15
N ILE A 155 -25.81 9.95 -7.35
CA ILE A 155 -26.40 10.73 -6.26
C ILE A 155 -27.52 9.95 -5.54
N GLU A 156 -28.23 9.06 -6.27
CA GLU A 156 -29.25 8.19 -5.70
C GLU A 156 -28.67 7.19 -4.70
N TYR A 157 -27.53 6.57 -5.00
CA TYR A 157 -26.82 5.70 -4.07
C TYR A 157 -26.49 6.43 -2.75
N TRP A 158 -25.97 7.65 -2.84
CA TRP A 158 -25.69 8.45 -1.64
C TRP A 158 -26.94 8.80 -0.85
N ARG A 159 -28.04 9.05 -1.52
CA ARG A 159 -29.33 9.29 -0.86
C ARG A 159 -29.83 8.06 -0.11
N GLU A 160 -29.70 6.87 -0.70
CA GLU A 160 -30.03 5.60 -0.04
C GLU A 160 -29.15 5.36 1.17
N VAL A 161 -27.83 5.44 1.02
CA VAL A 161 -26.86 5.27 2.14
C VAL A 161 -27.15 6.26 3.28
N ILE A 162 -27.39 7.54 2.97
CA ILE A 162 -27.70 8.54 3.98
C ILE A 162 -29.05 8.24 4.65
N SER A 163 -30.06 7.80 3.89
CA SER A 163 -31.35 7.44 4.45
C SER A 163 -31.28 6.20 5.35
N GLU A 164 -30.50 5.19 4.98
CA GLU A 164 -30.24 4.01 5.83
C GLU A 164 -29.50 4.39 7.12
N PHE A 165 -28.46 5.25 7.01
CA PHE A 165 -27.77 5.77 8.19
C PHE A 165 -28.68 6.59 9.10
N ALA A 166 -29.56 7.43 8.54
CA ALA A 166 -30.52 8.23 9.30
C ALA A 166 -31.56 7.33 9.97
N ASN A 167 -32.02 6.29 9.29
CA ASN A 167 -33.02 5.35 9.81
C ASN A 167 -32.39 4.40 10.86
N SER A 168 -31.17 3.90 10.64
CA SER A 168 -30.49 3.08 11.63
C SER A 168 -30.16 3.84 12.93
N GLY A 169 -30.00 5.16 12.85
CA GLY A 169 -29.83 6.01 14.03
C GLY A 169 -31.13 6.19 14.85
N SER A 170 -32.31 6.00 14.24
CA SER A 170 -33.61 6.11 14.94
C SER A 170 -34.00 4.80 15.66
N ASP A 171 -33.52 3.66 15.18
CA ASP A 171 -33.82 2.35 15.79
C ASP A 171 -32.92 2.00 16.99
N VAL A 172 -31.87 2.77 17.26
CA VAL A 172 -30.93 2.56 18.38
C VAL A 172 -31.53 2.90 19.76
N THR A 173 -32.75 3.45 19.81
CA THR A 173 -33.43 3.78 21.08
C THR A 173 -34.22 2.62 21.70
N ASP A 174 -34.21 1.45 21.07
CA ASP A 174 -34.89 0.29 21.65
C ASP A 174 -33.96 -0.42 22.65
N ASP A 175 -34.32 -0.36 23.95
CA ASP A 175 -33.60 -0.96 25.09
C ASP A 175 -33.51 -2.51 25.03
N ASN A 176 -33.97 -3.11 23.94
CA ASN A 176 -34.01 -4.54 23.66
C ASN A 176 -32.96 -5.01 22.64
N MET A 177 -31.90 -4.25 22.38
CA MET A 177 -30.81 -4.75 21.53
C MET A 177 -30.21 -6.04 22.13
N PRO A 178 -30.29 -7.20 21.46
CA PRO A 178 -29.73 -8.43 21.99
C PRO A 178 -28.23 -8.24 22.20
N LYS A 179 -27.73 -8.71 23.34
CA LYS A 179 -26.29 -8.60 23.69
C LYS A 179 -25.35 -9.18 22.62
N THR A 180 -25.85 -10.00 21.73
CA THR A 180 -25.18 -10.56 20.57
C THR A 180 -24.74 -9.50 19.57
N ASP A 181 -25.54 -8.44 19.33
CA ASP A 181 -25.27 -7.41 18.32
C ASP A 181 -24.05 -6.54 18.69
N TRP A 182 -23.86 -6.27 19.99
CA TRP A 182 -22.67 -5.57 20.48
C TRP A 182 -21.39 -6.40 20.29
N LEU A 183 -21.46 -7.69 20.47
CA LEU A 183 -20.32 -8.58 20.26
C LEU A 183 -19.93 -8.64 18.77
N GLU A 184 -20.90 -8.74 17.88
CA GLU A 184 -20.70 -8.73 16.44
C GLU A 184 -20.14 -7.41 15.97
N PHE A 185 -20.67 -6.28 16.45
CA PHE A 185 -20.14 -4.95 16.14
C PHE A 185 -18.66 -4.80 16.54
N TRP A 186 -18.30 -5.20 17.77
CA TRP A 186 -16.91 -5.13 18.24
C TRP A 186 -15.99 -6.09 17.49
N SER A 187 -16.48 -7.27 17.13
CA SER A 187 -15.72 -8.22 16.31
C SER A 187 -15.42 -7.68 14.92
N ALA A 188 -16.39 -7.04 14.28
CA ALA A 188 -16.21 -6.38 12.98
C ALA A 188 -15.19 -5.22 13.04
N ILE A 189 -15.29 -4.35 14.06
CA ILE A 189 -14.30 -3.27 14.26
C ILE A 189 -12.91 -3.85 14.50
N SER A 190 -12.79 -4.88 15.32
CA SER A 190 -11.52 -5.56 15.62
C SER A 190 -10.91 -6.16 14.34
N PHE A 191 -11.72 -6.79 13.49
CA PHE A 191 -11.29 -7.34 12.22
C PHE A 191 -10.80 -6.24 11.25
N ILE A 192 -11.59 -5.19 11.04
CA ILE A 192 -11.25 -4.07 10.15
C ILE A 192 -9.96 -3.39 10.62
N SER A 193 -9.84 -3.09 11.91
CA SER A 193 -8.63 -2.47 12.47
C SER A 193 -7.42 -3.38 12.36
N GLY A 194 -7.57 -4.68 12.64
CA GLY A 194 -6.52 -5.69 12.49
C GLY A 194 -6.06 -5.81 11.04
N PHE A 195 -6.99 -5.83 10.07
CA PHE A 195 -6.68 -5.87 8.65
C PHE A 195 -5.91 -4.63 8.18
N LEU A 196 -6.34 -3.43 8.58
CA LEU A 196 -5.66 -2.18 8.22
C LEU A 196 -4.24 -2.12 8.81
N VAL A 197 -4.08 -2.48 10.09
CA VAL A 197 -2.76 -2.47 10.74
C VAL A 197 -1.85 -3.53 10.14
N ASN A 198 -2.32 -4.75 9.91
CA ASN A 198 -1.54 -5.82 9.29
C ASN A 198 -1.08 -5.44 7.87
N SER A 199 -1.97 -4.87 7.06
CA SER A 199 -1.65 -4.42 5.71
C SER A 199 -0.61 -3.30 5.71
N ALA A 200 -0.78 -2.30 6.58
CA ALA A 200 0.18 -1.21 6.73
C ALA A 200 1.56 -1.73 7.18
N MET A 201 1.61 -2.62 8.17
CA MET A 201 2.86 -3.21 8.65
C MET A 201 3.55 -4.09 7.61
N SER A 202 2.79 -4.83 6.81
CA SER A 202 3.30 -5.62 5.68
C SER A 202 3.99 -4.72 4.64
N VAL A 203 3.38 -3.60 4.26
CA VAL A 203 3.97 -2.63 3.32
C VAL A 203 5.26 -2.03 3.88
N VAL A 204 5.24 -1.59 5.15
CA VAL A 204 6.41 -1.03 5.84
C VAL A 204 7.55 -2.06 5.89
N CYS A 205 7.23 -3.31 6.22
CA CYS A 205 8.21 -4.40 6.31
C CYS A 205 8.80 -4.72 4.93
N ASN A 206 8.00 -4.84 3.89
CA ASN A 206 8.48 -5.06 2.51
C ASN A 206 9.46 -3.96 2.08
N PHE A 207 9.14 -2.71 2.39
CA PHE A 207 10.01 -1.60 2.08
C PHE A 207 11.33 -1.65 2.86
N MET A 208 11.31 -1.97 4.14
CA MET A 208 12.52 -2.15 4.96
C MET A 208 13.39 -3.31 4.44
N VAL A 209 12.78 -4.44 4.07
CA VAL A 209 13.46 -5.60 3.47
C VAL A 209 14.14 -5.21 2.16
N MET A 210 13.49 -4.40 1.33
CA MET A 210 14.04 -3.91 0.07
C MET A 210 15.30 -3.05 0.29
N LEU A 211 15.26 -2.09 1.22
CA LEU A 211 16.43 -1.28 1.57
C LEU A 211 17.57 -2.15 2.12
N THR A 212 17.24 -3.14 2.94
CA THR A 212 18.22 -4.08 3.53
C THR A 212 18.86 -4.96 2.46
N SER A 213 18.07 -5.46 1.51
CA SER A 213 18.55 -6.30 0.41
C SER A 213 19.55 -5.56 -0.48
N ILE A 214 19.29 -4.27 -0.77
CA ILE A 214 20.24 -3.43 -1.51
C ILE A 214 21.54 -3.24 -0.72
N THR A 215 21.44 -2.97 0.59
CA THR A 215 22.62 -2.78 1.45
C THR A 215 23.46 -4.04 1.51
N VAL A 216 22.83 -5.20 1.73
CA VAL A 216 23.49 -6.51 1.79
C VAL A 216 24.11 -6.87 0.44
N GLY A 217 23.36 -6.71 -0.65
CA GLY A 217 23.85 -6.98 -2.01
C GLY A 217 25.05 -6.12 -2.38
N ALA A 218 25.02 -4.82 -2.00
CA ALA A 218 26.13 -3.91 -2.26
C ALA A 218 27.39 -4.22 -1.43
N THR A 219 27.25 -4.88 -0.28
CA THR A 219 28.39 -5.25 0.57
C THR A 219 28.99 -6.61 0.20
N ILE A 220 28.22 -7.53 -0.39
CA ILE A 220 28.70 -8.87 -0.77
C ILE A 220 29.43 -8.86 -2.11
N VAL A 221 28.91 -8.14 -3.11
CA VAL A 221 29.40 -8.20 -4.49
C VAL A 221 29.99 -6.87 -4.94
N LYS A 222 31.21 -6.90 -5.54
CA LYS A 222 31.91 -5.69 -5.99
C LYS A 222 31.42 -5.16 -7.34
N ARG A 223 31.10 -6.02 -8.30
CA ARG A 223 30.76 -5.59 -9.70
C ARG A 223 29.28 -5.48 -10.00
N ALA A 224 28.43 -6.37 -9.46
CA ALA A 224 26.99 -6.42 -9.74
C ALA A 224 26.14 -6.12 -8.50
N LYS A 225 26.49 -5.08 -7.74
CA LYS A 225 25.91 -4.72 -6.44
C LYS A 225 24.38 -4.65 -6.47
N LEU A 226 23.82 -3.97 -7.47
CA LEU A 226 22.38 -3.73 -7.57
C LEU A 226 21.62 -5.00 -7.98
N MET A 227 22.16 -5.80 -8.91
CA MET A 227 21.54 -7.06 -9.34
C MET A 227 21.48 -8.07 -8.20
N MET A 228 22.56 -8.19 -7.40
CA MET A 228 22.56 -9.05 -6.23
C MET A 228 21.55 -8.58 -5.17
N GLY A 229 21.46 -7.28 -4.93
CA GLY A 229 20.46 -6.70 -4.03
C GLY A 229 19.03 -6.99 -4.49
N MET A 230 18.74 -6.88 -5.79
CA MET A 230 17.44 -7.24 -6.37
C MET A 230 17.14 -8.74 -6.23
N GLY A 231 18.12 -9.62 -6.46
CA GLY A 231 17.94 -11.05 -6.27
C GLY A 231 17.60 -11.43 -4.83
N ILE A 232 18.30 -10.84 -3.86
CA ILE A 232 18.01 -11.04 -2.43
C ILE A 232 16.61 -10.51 -2.09
N TYR A 233 16.24 -9.37 -2.65
CA TYR A 233 14.89 -8.81 -2.44
C TYR A 233 13.80 -9.72 -2.98
N VAL A 234 13.94 -10.24 -4.20
CA VAL A 234 12.95 -11.15 -4.80
C VAL A 234 12.76 -12.41 -3.94
N ALA A 235 13.86 -13.01 -3.46
CA ALA A 235 13.79 -14.17 -2.58
C ALA A 235 13.11 -13.85 -1.24
N ALA A 236 13.47 -12.72 -0.62
CA ALA A 236 12.89 -12.29 0.64
C ALA A 236 11.41 -11.89 0.49
N SER A 237 11.05 -11.17 -0.59
CA SER A 237 9.66 -10.76 -0.86
C SER A 237 8.76 -11.97 -1.11
N PHE A 238 9.26 -13.02 -1.75
CA PHE A 238 8.53 -14.26 -1.91
C PHE A 238 8.15 -14.89 -0.57
N ILE A 239 9.11 -14.99 0.36
CA ILE A 239 8.85 -15.49 1.72
C ILE A 239 7.83 -14.61 2.45
N MET A 240 7.96 -13.29 2.35
CA MET A 240 7.02 -12.34 2.96
C MET A 240 5.61 -12.46 2.40
N THR A 241 5.49 -12.68 1.08
CA THR A 241 4.20 -12.91 0.41
C THR A 241 3.57 -14.21 0.89
N CYS A 242 4.32 -15.30 1.04
CA CYS A 242 3.83 -16.56 1.60
C CYS A 242 3.31 -16.37 3.03
N ILE A 243 4.03 -15.63 3.89
CA ILE A 243 3.59 -15.33 5.26
C ILE A 243 2.29 -14.52 5.23
N SER A 244 2.22 -13.45 4.43
CA SER A 244 1.03 -12.61 4.30
C SER A 244 -0.18 -13.43 3.83
N PHE A 245 0.01 -14.27 2.82
CA PHE A 245 -1.04 -15.10 2.28
C PHE A 245 -1.55 -16.12 3.31
N THR A 246 -0.66 -16.75 4.06
CA THR A 246 -1.01 -17.69 5.13
C THR A 246 -1.83 -17.00 6.23
N VAL A 247 -1.42 -15.82 6.68
CA VAL A 247 -2.16 -15.04 7.70
C VAL A 247 -3.55 -14.68 7.19
N LEU A 248 -3.65 -14.18 5.95
CA LEU A 248 -4.93 -13.82 5.35
C LEU A 248 -5.84 -15.05 5.14
N PHE A 249 -5.29 -16.16 4.67
CA PHE A 249 -6.05 -17.38 4.43
C PHE A 249 -6.66 -17.94 5.73
N ILE A 250 -5.86 -18.02 6.79
CA ILE A 250 -6.33 -18.45 8.12
C ILE A 250 -7.38 -17.47 8.64
N SER A 251 -7.14 -16.19 8.55
CA SER A 251 -8.06 -15.14 9.00
C SER A 251 -9.41 -15.22 8.26
N MET A 252 -9.41 -15.40 6.94
CA MET A 252 -10.62 -15.53 6.13
C MET A 252 -11.39 -16.82 6.44
N HIS A 253 -10.68 -17.92 6.74
CA HIS A 253 -11.32 -19.18 7.14
C HIS A 253 -12.15 -19.01 8.41
N TYR A 254 -11.63 -18.33 9.43
CA TYR A 254 -12.37 -18.04 10.65
C TYR A 254 -13.42 -16.93 10.49
N LEU A 255 -13.26 -16.04 9.52
CA LEU A 255 -14.25 -15.00 9.21
C LEU A 255 -15.53 -15.60 8.60
N SER A 256 -15.43 -16.72 7.87
CA SER A 256 -16.58 -17.42 7.30
C SER A 256 -17.41 -18.19 8.35
N GLY A 257 -16.96 -18.24 9.57
CA GLY A 257 -17.69 -18.84 10.69
C GLY A 257 -18.94 -18.03 11.10
N THR A 258 -19.86 -18.68 11.80
CA THR A 258 -21.15 -18.08 12.18
C THR A 258 -21.15 -17.52 13.61
N THR A 259 -20.07 -17.72 14.36
CA THR A 259 -19.99 -17.32 15.77
C THR A 259 -19.11 -16.08 15.97
N ALA A 260 -19.51 -15.17 16.88
CA ALA A 260 -18.71 -14.01 17.25
C ALA A 260 -17.29 -14.40 17.75
N ALA A 261 -17.14 -15.57 18.35
CA ALA A 261 -15.85 -16.09 18.80
C ALA A 261 -14.90 -16.35 17.62
N GLU A 262 -15.40 -16.89 16.50
CA GLU A 262 -14.61 -17.13 15.28
C GLU A 262 -14.16 -15.81 14.64
N HIS A 263 -14.99 -14.77 14.67
CA HIS A 263 -14.60 -13.44 14.20
C HIS A 263 -13.49 -12.80 15.06
N PHE A 264 -13.53 -13.00 16.38
CA PHE A 264 -12.43 -12.56 17.26
C PHE A 264 -11.13 -13.34 17.00
N VAL A 265 -11.20 -14.64 16.75
CA VAL A 265 -10.05 -15.46 16.36
C VAL A 265 -9.47 -14.97 15.05
N SER A 266 -10.32 -14.68 14.05
CA SER A 266 -9.90 -14.08 12.78
C SER A 266 -9.12 -12.78 12.99
N SER A 267 -9.62 -11.86 13.80
CA SER A 267 -8.93 -10.60 14.11
C SER A 267 -7.61 -10.82 14.84
N ALA A 268 -7.54 -11.80 15.76
CA ALA A 268 -6.32 -12.11 16.50
C ALA A 268 -5.19 -12.59 15.58
N PHE A 269 -5.49 -13.36 14.52
CA PHE A 269 -4.49 -13.75 13.50
C PHE A 269 -3.96 -12.55 12.73
N LEU A 270 -4.80 -11.55 12.41
CA LEU A 270 -4.36 -10.32 11.75
C LEU A 270 -3.42 -9.50 12.64
N TRP A 271 -3.73 -9.36 13.92
CA TRP A 271 -2.86 -8.70 14.88
C TRP A 271 -1.54 -9.45 15.10
N LEU A 272 -1.58 -10.77 15.13
CA LEU A 272 -0.37 -11.61 15.20
C LEU A 272 0.49 -11.44 13.95
N GLY A 273 -0.10 -11.39 12.76
CA GLY A 273 0.59 -11.07 11.51
C GLY A 273 1.29 -9.71 11.57
N ALA A 274 0.59 -8.68 12.07
CA ALA A 274 1.15 -7.35 12.25
C ALA A 274 2.36 -7.33 13.20
N THR A 275 2.32 -8.08 14.31
CA THR A 275 3.46 -8.19 15.24
C THR A 275 4.65 -8.92 14.63
N VAL A 276 4.43 -9.96 13.83
CA VAL A 276 5.48 -10.65 13.07
C VAL A 276 6.16 -9.70 12.10
N PHE A 277 5.39 -8.92 11.33
CA PHE A 277 5.96 -7.91 10.41
C PHE A 277 6.72 -6.82 11.14
N ALA A 278 6.24 -6.37 12.29
CA ALA A 278 6.98 -5.41 13.14
C ALA A 278 8.33 -5.98 13.59
N GLY A 279 8.36 -7.24 14.04
CA GLY A 279 9.59 -7.93 14.40
C GLY A 279 10.58 -8.03 13.22
N LEU A 280 10.10 -8.38 12.04
CA LEU A 280 10.92 -8.45 10.82
C LEU A 280 11.47 -7.07 10.40
N CYS A 281 10.70 -6.00 10.58
CA CYS A 281 11.19 -4.63 10.37
C CYS A 281 12.38 -4.30 11.28
N VAL A 282 12.30 -4.68 12.56
CA VAL A 282 13.40 -4.46 13.52
C VAL A 282 14.64 -5.27 13.10
N VAL A 283 14.47 -6.53 12.72
CA VAL A 283 15.57 -7.37 12.23
C VAL A 283 16.22 -6.77 10.98
N ALA A 284 15.42 -6.35 10.00
CA ALA A 284 15.89 -5.68 8.80
C ALA A 284 16.69 -4.40 9.11
N TYR A 285 16.20 -3.59 10.03
CA TYR A 285 16.91 -2.40 10.50
C TYR A 285 18.25 -2.73 11.16
N LEU A 286 18.31 -3.75 12.02
CA LEU A 286 19.54 -4.18 12.70
C LEU A 286 20.58 -4.71 11.71
N ILE A 287 20.16 -5.49 10.71
CA ILE A 287 21.01 -5.97 9.61
C ILE A 287 21.59 -4.78 8.84
N ASN A 288 20.75 -3.81 8.45
CA ASN A 288 21.17 -2.60 7.76
C ASN A 288 22.23 -1.82 8.55
N LYS A 289 21.96 -1.59 9.85
CA LYS A 289 22.88 -0.91 10.76
C LYS A 289 24.22 -1.64 10.88
N LYS A 290 24.20 -2.97 11.00
CA LYS A 290 25.41 -3.80 11.12
C LYS A 290 26.26 -3.73 9.85
N HIS A 291 25.64 -3.87 8.67
CA HIS A 291 26.34 -3.84 7.39
C HIS A 291 26.95 -2.47 7.09
N ILE A 292 26.23 -1.39 7.33
CA ILE A 292 26.74 -0.02 7.12
C ILE A 292 27.91 0.29 8.08
N ASN A 293 27.87 -0.20 9.33
CA ASN A 293 28.94 0.07 10.28
C ASN A 293 30.19 -0.77 10.05
N LYS A 294 30.05 -2.05 9.65
CA LYS A 294 31.18 -3.01 9.54
C LYS A 294 31.78 -3.13 8.15
N HIS A 295 30.98 -3.07 7.09
CA HIS A 295 31.41 -3.47 5.74
C HIS A 295 31.55 -2.29 4.76
N LEU A 296 31.16 -1.08 5.14
CA LEU A 296 31.47 0.12 4.36
C LEU A 296 32.90 0.61 4.66
N ASN A 297 33.89 -0.24 4.39
CA ASN A 297 35.27 0.20 4.23
C ASN A 297 35.37 0.83 2.84
N LEU A 298 35.26 2.14 2.79
CA LEU A 298 35.63 2.92 1.61
C LEU A 298 37.13 2.78 1.43
N PRO A 299 37.64 2.55 0.20
CA PRO A 299 39.08 2.52 -0.08
C PRO A 299 39.73 3.85 0.24
#